data_2c56868111ef5347a30df9d0498969c3
#
_entry.id   2c56868111ef5347a30df9d0498969c3
#
_cell.length_a   1.000
_cell.length_b   1.000
_cell.length_c   1.000
_cell.angle_alpha   90.00
_cell.angle_beta   90.00
_cell.angle_gamma   90.00
#
_symmetry.space_group_name_H-M   'P 1'
#
loop_
_entity.id
_entity.type
_entity.pdbx_description
1 polymer ?
#
loop_
_entity_poly.entity_id
_entity_poly.type
_entity_poly.pdbx_seq_one_letter_code
_entity_poly.pdbx_strand_id
1 'polypeptide(L)'
;MKTELCDLLNIEYPIIQGAMAHITDGKFAAAVSNAGGLGVIQCGFDTPEYMREEIRTARSLTDKPFAVNLIMENNRIDEIADVCIEEGVQICTVSAGNPTTIVPKLAEAGIKAIVLVPHARAAKKMEKLGAAAVICEGIEGGGHIGSMTTLPLVAQVVEAVDIPVIAAGGFANGRGLLAALALGCVGIQMGTIFLASDECTVSDIYKQLIVDSKDNATVLSGIPGKKQVRCIKNPFTDGFWEKYYAGASEEELNDYCTGSIARAHNGDYQNGAFSAGMISP
;
A
#
# COMPACT_ATOMS: atom_id res chain seq x y z
N MET A 1 -9.36 -15.40 -14.22
CA MET A 1 -10.33 -15.83 -13.15
C MET A 1 -11.05 -14.56 -12.72
N LYS A 2 -12.36 -14.48 -12.92
CA LYS A 2 -13.19 -13.37 -12.43
C LYS A 2 -13.64 -13.66 -11.00
N THR A 3 -13.54 -12.66 -10.15
CA THR A 3 -14.04 -12.67 -8.76
C THR A 3 -14.96 -11.48 -8.55
N GLU A 4 -15.63 -11.42 -7.41
CA GLU A 4 -16.47 -10.27 -7.01
C GLU A 4 -15.70 -8.94 -7.06
N LEU A 5 -14.40 -8.93 -6.74
CA LEU A 5 -13.55 -7.75 -6.84
C LEU A 5 -13.48 -7.21 -8.27
N CYS A 6 -13.40 -8.12 -9.26
CA CYS A 6 -13.37 -7.72 -10.67
C CYS A 6 -14.65 -6.99 -11.08
N ASP A 7 -15.80 -7.48 -10.64
CA ASP A 7 -17.09 -6.87 -10.93
C ASP A 7 -17.28 -5.56 -10.13
N LEU A 8 -16.89 -5.54 -8.86
CA LEU A 8 -16.94 -4.34 -8.02
C LEU A 8 -16.14 -3.18 -8.60
N LEU A 9 -14.92 -3.44 -9.09
CA LEU A 9 -13.98 -2.41 -9.53
C LEU A 9 -13.91 -2.25 -11.05
N ASN A 10 -14.63 -3.09 -11.82
CA ASN A 10 -14.56 -3.17 -13.27
C ASN A 10 -13.14 -3.38 -13.81
N ILE A 11 -12.41 -4.34 -13.21
CA ILE A 11 -11.04 -4.73 -13.57
C ILE A 11 -11.01 -6.17 -14.12
N GLU A 12 -9.97 -6.52 -14.87
CA GLU A 12 -9.83 -7.85 -15.48
C GLU A 12 -9.31 -8.90 -14.49
N TYR A 13 -8.30 -8.53 -13.70
CA TYR A 13 -7.67 -9.40 -12.72
C TYR A 13 -7.94 -8.90 -11.30
N PRO A 14 -8.18 -9.79 -10.32
CA PRO A 14 -8.45 -9.41 -8.94
C PRO A 14 -7.18 -9.01 -8.19
N ILE A 15 -6.45 -8.04 -8.76
CA ILE A 15 -5.14 -7.59 -8.31
C ILE A 15 -5.16 -6.07 -8.19
N ILE A 16 -4.79 -5.58 -7.00
CA ILE A 16 -4.58 -4.17 -6.71
C ILE A 16 -3.07 -3.93 -6.55
N GLN A 17 -2.55 -2.93 -7.22
CA GLN A 17 -1.22 -2.41 -6.90
C GLN A 17 -1.36 -1.52 -5.67
N GLY A 18 -0.68 -1.86 -4.58
CA GLY A 18 -0.67 -1.07 -3.35
C GLY A 18 0.04 0.27 -3.54
N ALA A 19 -0.56 1.34 -3.06
CA ALA A 19 0.05 2.66 -3.11
C ALA A 19 1.38 2.68 -2.35
N MET A 20 2.40 3.23 -2.98
CA MET A 20 3.76 3.34 -2.43
C MET A 20 4.19 4.80 -2.46
N ALA A 21 4.43 5.37 -1.27
CA ALA A 21 4.76 6.78 -1.11
C ALA A 21 5.95 7.21 -1.97
N HIS A 22 5.78 8.31 -2.70
CA HIS A 22 6.74 8.89 -3.66
C HIS A 22 7.11 7.99 -4.86
N ILE A 23 6.39 6.88 -5.08
CA ILE A 23 6.67 5.93 -6.17
C ILE A 23 5.51 5.86 -7.15
N THR A 24 4.28 5.64 -6.66
CA THR A 24 3.13 5.35 -7.54
C THR A 24 2.42 6.62 -7.97
N ASP A 25 2.88 7.18 -9.07
CA ASP A 25 2.31 8.34 -9.76
C ASP A 25 1.15 7.95 -10.71
N GLY A 26 0.60 8.95 -11.39
CA GLY A 26 -0.49 8.74 -12.36
C GLY A 26 -0.09 7.87 -13.56
N LYS A 27 1.17 7.95 -14.00
CA LYS A 27 1.67 7.14 -15.12
C LYS A 27 1.76 5.67 -14.73
N PHE A 28 2.32 5.42 -13.55
CA PHE A 28 2.46 4.07 -13.02
C PHE A 28 1.08 3.41 -12.79
N ALA A 29 0.15 4.15 -12.17
CA ALA A 29 -1.21 3.67 -11.95
C ALA A 29 -1.92 3.37 -13.27
N ALA A 30 -1.78 4.21 -14.29
CA ALA A 30 -2.32 3.97 -15.62
C ALA A 30 -1.74 2.70 -16.27
N ALA A 31 -0.43 2.45 -16.14
CA ALA A 31 0.21 1.25 -16.68
C ALA A 31 -0.35 -0.03 -16.05
N VAL A 32 -0.51 -0.06 -14.72
CA VAL A 32 -1.13 -1.19 -14.01
C VAL A 32 -2.58 -1.40 -14.44
N SER A 33 -3.35 -0.32 -14.58
CA SER A 33 -4.75 -0.38 -15.01
C SER A 33 -4.86 -0.89 -16.44
N ASN A 34 -3.99 -0.46 -17.34
CA ASN A 34 -3.93 -0.95 -18.73
C ASN A 34 -3.55 -2.44 -18.79
N ALA A 35 -2.77 -2.94 -17.83
CA ALA A 35 -2.44 -4.35 -17.69
C ALA A 35 -3.60 -5.19 -17.08
N GLY A 36 -4.72 -4.57 -16.71
CA GLY A 36 -5.95 -5.25 -16.25
C GLY A 36 -6.12 -5.36 -14.73
N GLY A 37 -5.19 -4.86 -13.93
CA GLY A 37 -5.34 -4.71 -12.48
C GLY A 37 -5.95 -3.36 -12.09
N LEU A 38 -5.91 -3.01 -10.81
CA LEU A 38 -6.20 -1.67 -10.32
C LEU A 38 -4.90 -0.96 -9.97
N GLY A 39 -4.53 0.05 -10.76
CA GLY A 39 -3.45 0.97 -10.41
C GLY A 39 -3.92 1.98 -9.37
N VAL A 40 -3.05 2.34 -8.43
CA VAL A 40 -3.39 3.26 -7.34
C VAL A 40 -2.36 4.38 -7.26
N ILE A 41 -2.81 5.62 -7.47
CA ILE A 41 -2.01 6.83 -7.28
C ILE A 41 -1.84 7.07 -5.77
N GLN A 42 -0.63 7.27 -5.30
CA GLN A 42 -0.38 7.63 -3.90
C GLN A 42 -0.58 9.13 -3.67
N CYS A 43 -1.09 9.54 -2.52
CA CYS A 43 -1.10 10.97 -2.16
C CYS A 43 0.07 11.36 -1.25
N GLY A 44 0.68 10.43 -0.53
CA GLY A 44 1.77 10.73 0.41
C GLY A 44 1.45 11.95 1.27
N PHE A 45 2.39 12.89 1.28
CA PHE A 45 2.24 14.22 1.87
C PHE A 45 2.12 15.32 0.79
N ASP A 46 1.68 14.95 -0.40
CA ASP A 46 1.53 15.82 -1.56
C ASP A 46 0.37 16.80 -1.39
N THR A 47 0.30 17.78 -2.30
CA THR A 47 -0.73 18.81 -2.28
C THR A 47 -1.95 18.43 -3.12
N PRO A 48 -3.13 19.04 -2.87
CA PRO A 48 -4.31 18.85 -3.72
C PRO A 48 -4.05 19.19 -5.19
N GLU A 49 -3.23 20.21 -5.48
CA GLU A 49 -2.86 20.62 -6.83
C GLU A 49 -2.07 19.52 -7.54
N TYR A 50 -1.07 18.95 -6.86
CA TYR A 50 -0.30 17.81 -7.37
C TYR A 50 -1.21 16.60 -7.63
N MET A 51 -2.08 16.26 -6.69
CA MET A 51 -3.03 15.16 -6.87
C MET A 51 -3.94 15.35 -8.08
N ARG A 52 -4.41 16.56 -8.32
CA ARG A 52 -5.21 16.87 -9.50
C ARG A 52 -4.44 16.61 -10.79
N GLU A 53 -3.17 16.99 -10.85
CA GLU A 53 -2.31 16.75 -12.00
C GLU A 53 -2.09 15.26 -12.23
N GLU A 54 -1.83 14.48 -11.17
CA GLU A 54 -1.63 13.03 -11.25
C GLU A 54 -2.90 12.28 -11.70
N ILE A 55 -4.08 12.67 -11.20
CA ILE A 55 -5.38 12.12 -11.64
C ILE A 55 -5.59 12.40 -13.14
N ARG A 56 -5.32 13.63 -13.60
CA ARG A 56 -5.44 14.00 -15.01
C ARG A 56 -4.42 13.30 -15.88
N THR A 57 -3.21 13.13 -15.39
CA THR A 57 -2.15 12.35 -16.07
C THR A 57 -2.61 10.91 -16.27
N ALA A 58 -3.07 10.23 -15.21
CA ALA A 58 -3.58 8.87 -15.34
C ALA A 58 -4.73 8.79 -16.36
N ARG A 59 -5.70 9.68 -16.27
CA ARG A 59 -6.84 9.73 -17.19
C ARG A 59 -6.46 9.97 -18.64
N SER A 60 -5.36 10.67 -18.89
CA SER A 60 -4.85 10.87 -20.27
C SER A 60 -4.19 9.62 -20.86
N LEU A 61 -3.84 8.63 -20.04
CA LEU A 61 -3.08 7.44 -20.40
C LEU A 61 -3.90 6.15 -20.35
N THR A 62 -5.09 6.18 -19.73
CA THR A 62 -5.96 5.01 -19.62
C THR A 62 -7.44 5.37 -19.53
N ASP A 63 -8.28 4.57 -20.20
CA ASP A 63 -9.74 4.55 -20.02
C ASP A 63 -10.18 3.51 -18.98
N LYS A 64 -9.23 2.79 -18.38
CA LYS A 64 -9.48 1.77 -17.35
C LYS A 64 -9.63 2.40 -15.97
N PRO A 65 -10.32 1.72 -15.03
CA PRO A 65 -10.40 2.18 -13.65
C PRO A 65 -9.01 2.29 -13.00
N PHE A 66 -8.81 3.35 -12.25
CA PHE A 66 -7.70 3.51 -11.32
C PHE A 66 -8.21 4.11 -10.01
N ALA A 67 -7.41 4.04 -8.96
CA ALA A 67 -7.74 4.57 -7.65
C ALA A 67 -6.76 5.65 -7.20
N VAL A 68 -7.17 6.44 -6.21
CA VAL A 68 -6.32 7.35 -5.45
C VAL A 68 -6.22 6.84 -4.01
N ASN A 69 -5.02 6.77 -3.47
CA ASN A 69 -4.81 6.44 -2.06
C ASN A 69 -4.84 7.69 -1.21
N LEU A 70 -5.67 7.67 -0.18
CA LEU A 70 -5.77 8.73 0.83
C LEU A 70 -5.04 8.27 2.10
N ILE A 71 -3.91 8.91 2.39
CA ILE A 71 -3.14 8.68 3.62
C ILE A 71 -3.67 9.63 4.70
N MET A 72 -4.29 9.07 5.74
CA MET A 72 -4.94 9.85 6.81
C MET A 72 -3.96 10.68 7.68
N GLU A 73 -2.66 10.48 7.52
CA GLU A 73 -1.63 11.30 8.16
C GLU A 73 -1.31 12.59 7.38
N ASN A 74 -1.81 12.75 6.15
CA ASN A 74 -1.69 13.99 5.41
C ASN A 74 -2.64 15.05 6.01
N ASN A 75 -2.10 16.18 6.41
CA ASN A 75 -2.87 17.28 7.04
C ASN A 75 -3.83 18.01 6.09
N ARG A 76 -3.72 17.79 4.77
CA ARG A 76 -4.62 18.32 3.73
C ARG A 76 -5.53 17.23 3.14
N ILE A 77 -5.74 16.14 3.85
CA ILE A 77 -6.46 14.97 3.33
C ILE A 77 -7.91 15.29 2.91
N ASP A 78 -8.58 16.19 3.63
CA ASP A 78 -9.93 16.63 3.29
C ASP A 78 -9.98 17.38 1.95
N GLU A 79 -9.01 18.22 1.68
CA GLU A 79 -8.87 18.93 0.40
C GLU A 79 -8.54 17.97 -0.75
N ILE A 80 -7.68 16.97 -0.50
CA ILE A 80 -7.37 15.92 -1.48
C ILE A 80 -8.60 15.07 -1.79
N ALA A 81 -9.40 14.75 -0.78
CA ALA A 81 -10.68 14.04 -0.99
C ALA A 81 -11.66 14.86 -1.83
N ASP A 82 -11.72 16.20 -1.60
CA ASP A 82 -12.53 17.10 -2.44
C ASP A 82 -12.03 17.11 -3.89
N VAL A 83 -10.72 17.12 -4.13
CA VAL A 83 -10.15 16.97 -5.48
C VAL A 83 -10.57 15.64 -6.11
N CYS A 84 -10.55 14.53 -5.37
CA CYS A 84 -11.03 13.24 -5.91
C CYS A 84 -12.50 13.30 -6.32
N ILE A 85 -13.34 13.98 -5.53
CA ILE A 85 -14.76 14.17 -5.84
C ILE A 85 -14.94 15.04 -7.08
N GLU A 86 -14.28 16.20 -7.14
CA GLU A 86 -14.34 17.14 -8.26
C GLU A 86 -13.84 16.54 -9.56
N GLU A 87 -12.76 15.77 -9.52
CA GLU A 87 -12.23 15.06 -10.70
C GLU A 87 -13.00 13.78 -11.03
N GLY A 88 -14.03 13.39 -10.27
CA GLY A 88 -14.84 12.21 -10.56
C GLY A 88 -14.08 10.89 -10.44
N VAL A 89 -13.17 10.78 -9.46
CA VAL A 89 -12.51 9.53 -9.12
C VAL A 89 -13.54 8.53 -8.61
N GLN A 90 -13.50 7.30 -9.10
CA GLN A 90 -14.52 6.30 -8.76
C GLN A 90 -14.14 5.42 -7.56
N ILE A 91 -12.84 5.31 -7.28
CA ILE A 91 -12.30 4.40 -6.26
C ILE A 91 -11.22 5.13 -5.47
N CYS A 92 -11.33 5.11 -4.14
CA CYS A 92 -10.26 5.55 -3.24
C CYS A 92 -9.84 4.42 -2.30
N THR A 93 -8.54 4.18 -2.18
CA THR A 93 -8.02 3.39 -1.06
C THR A 93 -7.70 4.32 0.10
N VAL A 94 -7.89 3.86 1.34
CA VAL A 94 -7.67 4.69 2.54
C VAL A 94 -6.75 3.95 3.50
N SER A 95 -5.67 4.60 3.92
CA SER A 95 -4.63 3.98 4.74
C SER A 95 -4.07 4.93 5.82
N ALA A 96 -3.30 4.38 6.74
CA ALA A 96 -2.51 5.10 7.76
C ALA A 96 -3.28 6.16 8.56
N GLY A 97 -3.89 5.77 9.66
CA GLY A 97 -4.58 6.69 10.59
C GLY A 97 -6.05 6.39 10.81
N ASN A 98 -6.85 7.40 11.10
CA ASN A 98 -8.27 7.23 11.43
C ASN A 98 -9.20 7.65 10.29
N PRO A 99 -9.80 6.72 9.52
CA PRO A 99 -10.61 7.02 8.34
C PRO A 99 -12.08 7.33 8.64
N THR A 100 -12.44 7.56 9.90
CA THR A 100 -13.85 7.65 10.35
C THR A 100 -14.64 8.78 9.68
N THR A 101 -14.00 9.87 9.31
CA THR A 101 -14.64 11.02 8.64
C THR A 101 -14.61 10.89 7.12
N ILE A 102 -13.55 10.33 6.58
CA ILE A 102 -13.32 10.24 5.13
C ILE A 102 -14.20 9.17 4.48
N VAL A 103 -14.37 8.02 5.12
CA VAL A 103 -15.16 6.91 4.52
C VAL A 103 -16.61 7.31 4.24
N PRO A 104 -17.37 7.92 5.19
CA PRO A 104 -18.70 8.41 4.87
C PRO A 104 -18.72 9.49 3.79
N LYS A 105 -17.77 10.45 3.81
CA LYS A 105 -17.66 11.50 2.80
C LYS A 105 -17.51 10.92 1.38
N LEU A 106 -16.65 9.92 1.23
CA LEU A 106 -16.46 9.23 -0.05
C LEU A 106 -17.71 8.46 -0.47
N ALA A 107 -18.35 7.73 0.46
CA ALA A 107 -19.56 6.97 0.20
C ALA A 107 -20.73 7.87 -0.23
N GLU A 108 -20.92 9.01 0.43
CA GLU A 108 -21.93 10.02 0.07
C GLU A 108 -21.69 10.61 -1.32
N ALA A 109 -20.42 10.75 -1.73
CA ALA A 109 -20.04 11.18 -3.07
C ALA A 109 -20.12 10.07 -4.15
N GLY A 110 -20.51 8.84 -3.76
CA GLY A 110 -20.58 7.69 -4.67
C GLY A 110 -19.22 7.06 -5.01
N ILE A 111 -18.16 7.42 -4.27
CA ILE A 111 -16.82 6.88 -4.45
C ILE A 111 -16.68 5.58 -3.62
N LYS A 112 -16.19 4.53 -4.25
CA LYS A 112 -15.92 3.26 -3.56
C LYS A 112 -14.69 3.40 -2.66
N ALA A 113 -14.90 3.48 -1.36
CA ALA A 113 -13.84 3.51 -0.36
C ALA A 113 -13.38 2.09 -0.03
N ILE A 114 -12.10 1.78 -0.27
CA ILE A 114 -11.47 0.51 0.09
C ILE A 114 -10.48 0.79 1.23
N VAL A 115 -10.72 0.27 2.42
CA VAL A 115 -10.00 0.69 3.61
C VAL A 115 -8.99 -0.36 4.06
N LEU A 116 -7.74 0.05 4.26
CA LEU A 116 -6.71 -0.79 4.87
C LEU A 116 -6.99 -0.96 6.37
N VAL A 117 -7.08 -2.20 6.83
CA VAL A 117 -7.47 -2.53 8.20
C VAL A 117 -6.45 -3.46 8.87
N PRO A 118 -6.04 -3.15 10.12
CA PRO A 118 -5.06 -3.94 10.85
C PRO A 118 -5.66 -5.12 11.64
N HIS A 119 -7.00 -5.23 11.76
CA HIS A 119 -7.69 -6.27 12.52
C HIS A 119 -9.21 -6.26 12.25
N ALA A 120 -9.90 -7.37 12.59
CA ALA A 120 -11.33 -7.59 12.34
C ALA A 120 -12.25 -6.51 12.95
N ARG A 121 -11.93 -6.00 14.15
CA ARG A 121 -12.74 -4.93 14.75
C ARG A 121 -12.70 -3.64 13.93
N ALA A 122 -11.55 -3.31 13.31
CA ALA A 122 -11.46 -2.17 12.41
C ALA A 122 -12.30 -2.42 11.15
N ALA A 123 -12.24 -3.62 10.58
CA ALA A 123 -13.03 -4.00 9.41
C ALA A 123 -14.53 -3.82 9.65
N LYS A 124 -15.06 -4.34 10.76
CA LYS A 124 -16.47 -4.14 11.16
C LYS A 124 -16.87 -2.68 11.30
N LYS A 125 -15.94 -1.84 11.76
CA LYS A 125 -16.20 -0.39 11.88
C LYS A 125 -16.27 0.25 10.50
N MET A 126 -15.38 -0.11 9.58
CA MET A 126 -15.36 0.45 8.22
C MET A 126 -16.57 0.02 7.41
N GLU A 127 -17.00 -1.22 7.52
CA GLU A 127 -18.23 -1.71 6.92
C GLU A 127 -19.45 -0.87 7.35
N LYS A 128 -19.60 -0.62 8.66
CA LYS A 128 -20.68 0.23 9.20
C LYS A 128 -20.63 1.69 8.72
N LEU A 129 -19.46 2.17 8.34
CA LEU A 129 -19.26 3.52 7.82
C LEU A 129 -19.44 3.61 6.30
N GLY A 130 -19.75 2.50 5.62
CA GLY A 130 -20.02 2.47 4.19
C GLY A 130 -18.80 2.18 3.31
N ALA A 131 -17.74 1.56 3.85
CA ALA A 131 -16.66 1.06 3.03
C ALA A 131 -17.17 0.04 2.02
N ALA A 132 -16.74 0.13 0.76
CA ALA A 132 -17.10 -0.80 -0.30
C ALA A 132 -16.35 -2.14 -0.21
N ALA A 133 -15.15 -2.13 0.39
CA ALA A 133 -14.33 -3.30 0.66
C ALA A 133 -13.26 -2.97 1.71
N VAL A 134 -12.59 -3.98 2.24
CA VAL A 134 -11.43 -3.80 3.12
C VAL A 134 -10.21 -4.55 2.59
N ILE A 135 -9.03 -3.98 2.83
CA ILE A 135 -7.74 -4.62 2.59
C ILE A 135 -7.15 -4.98 3.95
N CYS A 136 -6.84 -6.24 4.20
CA CYS A 136 -6.13 -6.68 5.39
C CYS A 136 -4.68 -7.00 5.06
N GLU A 137 -3.76 -6.21 5.62
CA GLU A 137 -2.33 -6.32 5.35
C GLU A 137 -1.59 -6.87 6.57
N GLY A 138 -0.94 -8.03 6.36
CA GLY A 138 -0.10 -8.64 7.38
C GLY A 138 1.30 -8.06 7.44
N ILE A 139 2.03 -8.40 8.52
CA ILE A 139 3.41 -7.93 8.75
C ILE A 139 4.43 -8.40 7.70
N GLU A 140 4.05 -9.28 6.80
CA GLU A 140 4.83 -9.69 5.63
C GLU A 140 4.85 -8.60 4.55
N GLY A 141 4.01 -7.58 4.65
CA GLY A 141 4.01 -6.40 3.78
C GLY A 141 5.32 -5.60 3.87
N GLY A 142 5.61 -4.82 2.84
CA GLY A 142 6.73 -3.88 2.80
C GLY A 142 6.33 -2.49 3.30
N GLY A 143 7.28 -1.72 3.81
CA GLY A 143 6.99 -0.42 4.40
C GLY A 143 6.34 -0.52 5.78
N HIS A 144 5.44 0.39 6.09
CA HIS A 144 4.74 0.39 7.38
C HIS A 144 3.88 -0.86 7.55
N ILE A 145 4.01 -1.50 8.70
CA ILE A 145 3.33 -2.76 8.98
C ILE A 145 2.48 -2.68 10.26
N GLY A 146 1.47 -3.55 10.32
CA GLY A 146 0.70 -3.80 11.54
C GLY A 146 1.42 -4.77 12.50
N SER A 147 0.63 -5.51 13.27
CA SER A 147 1.15 -6.46 14.29
C SER A 147 0.75 -7.92 14.04
N MET A 148 -0.12 -8.18 13.06
CA MET A 148 -0.61 -9.53 12.77
C MET A 148 0.01 -10.07 11.48
N THR A 149 0.30 -11.36 11.46
CA THR A 149 0.67 -12.06 10.22
C THR A 149 -0.53 -12.23 9.30
N THR A 150 -0.26 -12.33 7.99
CA THR A 150 -1.30 -12.30 6.95
C THR A 150 -2.34 -13.39 7.11
N LEU A 151 -1.94 -14.65 7.31
CA LEU A 151 -2.87 -15.78 7.34
C LEU A 151 -3.94 -15.64 8.44
N PRO A 152 -3.59 -15.46 9.74
CA PRO A 152 -4.60 -15.34 10.79
C PRO A 152 -5.37 -14.01 10.71
N LEU A 153 -4.78 -12.94 10.19
CA LEU A 153 -5.48 -11.68 9.98
C LEU A 153 -6.61 -11.85 8.96
N VAL A 154 -6.27 -12.40 7.79
CA VAL A 154 -7.22 -12.64 6.70
C VAL A 154 -8.38 -13.52 7.17
N ALA A 155 -8.10 -14.67 7.80
CA ALA A 155 -9.13 -15.56 8.28
C ALA A 155 -10.11 -14.87 9.25
N GLN A 156 -9.60 -14.09 10.20
CA GLN A 156 -10.43 -13.36 11.15
C GLN A 156 -11.26 -12.23 10.51
N VAL A 157 -10.70 -11.55 9.49
CA VAL A 157 -11.42 -10.45 8.83
C VAL A 157 -12.53 -10.99 7.95
N VAL A 158 -12.27 -12.05 7.17
CA VAL A 158 -13.28 -12.69 6.30
C VAL A 158 -14.50 -13.18 7.11
N GLU A 159 -14.27 -13.76 8.29
CA GLU A 159 -15.38 -14.18 9.17
C GLU A 159 -16.12 -13.02 9.84
N ALA A 160 -15.54 -11.83 9.82
CA ALA A 160 -16.03 -10.71 10.63
C ALA A 160 -16.91 -9.74 9.87
N VAL A 161 -16.86 -9.67 8.55
CA VAL A 161 -17.56 -8.69 7.70
C VAL A 161 -18.25 -9.36 6.53
N ASP A 162 -19.30 -8.73 6.01
CA ASP A 162 -20.03 -9.18 4.82
C ASP A 162 -19.52 -8.50 3.53
N ILE A 163 -18.76 -7.39 3.65
CA ILE A 163 -18.17 -6.70 2.50
C ILE A 163 -16.92 -7.44 2.00
N PRO A 164 -16.57 -7.29 0.70
CA PRO A 164 -15.40 -7.92 0.09
C PRO A 164 -14.12 -7.67 0.86
N VAL A 165 -13.33 -8.74 1.06
CA VAL A 165 -12.01 -8.70 1.73
C VAL A 165 -10.91 -8.96 0.72
N ILE A 166 -9.91 -8.10 0.71
CA ILE A 166 -8.71 -8.19 -0.12
C ILE A 166 -7.51 -8.50 0.78
N ALA A 167 -6.73 -9.51 0.45
CA ALA A 167 -5.54 -9.86 1.23
C ALA A 167 -4.31 -9.09 0.74
N ALA A 168 -3.45 -8.65 1.66
CA ALA A 168 -2.20 -7.98 1.39
C ALA A 168 -1.08 -8.45 2.34
N GLY A 169 0.18 -8.29 1.89
CA GLY A 169 1.35 -8.74 2.65
C GLY A 169 1.77 -10.16 2.30
N GLY A 170 2.94 -10.31 1.64
CA GLY A 170 3.51 -11.59 1.26
C GLY A 170 3.02 -12.19 -0.07
N PHE A 171 2.20 -11.47 -0.83
CA PHE A 171 1.69 -11.93 -2.13
C PHE A 171 2.56 -11.41 -3.28
N ALA A 172 2.91 -12.30 -4.24
CA ALA A 172 3.72 -11.95 -5.40
C ALA A 172 3.33 -12.68 -6.69
N ASN A 173 2.49 -13.71 -6.63
CA ASN A 173 2.19 -14.56 -7.78
C ASN A 173 0.80 -15.20 -7.70
N GLY A 174 0.42 -15.95 -8.75
CA GLY A 174 -0.87 -16.61 -8.84
C GLY A 174 -1.15 -17.67 -7.77
N ARG A 175 -0.12 -18.28 -7.18
CA ARG A 175 -0.31 -19.22 -6.04
C ARG A 175 -0.76 -18.47 -4.79
N GLY A 176 -0.17 -17.29 -4.55
CA GLY A 176 -0.60 -16.42 -3.46
C GLY A 176 -2.05 -15.95 -3.65
N LEU A 177 -2.44 -15.56 -4.87
CA LEU A 177 -3.83 -15.23 -5.19
C LEU A 177 -4.75 -16.42 -4.89
N LEU A 178 -4.40 -17.62 -5.32
CA LEU A 178 -5.22 -18.81 -5.08
C LEU A 178 -5.37 -19.10 -3.58
N ALA A 179 -4.30 -18.92 -2.81
CA ALA A 179 -4.34 -19.09 -1.34
C ALA A 179 -5.27 -18.04 -0.69
N ALA A 180 -5.22 -16.77 -1.11
CA ALA A 180 -6.13 -15.75 -0.63
C ALA A 180 -7.60 -16.06 -0.95
N LEU A 181 -7.88 -16.54 -2.16
CA LEU A 181 -9.23 -16.96 -2.56
C LEU A 181 -9.71 -18.17 -1.74
N ALA A 182 -8.84 -19.13 -1.45
CA ALA A 182 -9.16 -20.28 -0.58
C ALA A 182 -9.49 -19.87 0.86
N LEU A 183 -8.95 -18.74 1.33
CA LEU A 183 -9.28 -18.15 2.64
C LEU A 183 -10.58 -17.32 2.62
N GLY A 184 -11.22 -17.17 1.45
CA GLY A 184 -12.46 -16.39 1.30
C GLY A 184 -12.27 -14.94 0.87
N CYS A 185 -11.04 -14.53 0.53
CA CYS A 185 -10.80 -13.22 -0.07
C CYS A 185 -11.31 -13.16 -1.51
N VAL A 186 -11.58 -11.95 -2.01
CA VAL A 186 -12.01 -11.72 -3.39
C VAL A 186 -10.87 -11.28 -4.32
N GLY A 187 -9.68 -11.04 -3.79
CA GLY A 187 -8.49 -10.62 -4.53
C GLY A 187 -7.31 -10.34 -3.60
N ILE A 188 -6.22 -9.85 -4.18
CA ILE A 188 -4.99 -9.49 -3.45
C ILE A 188 -4.53 -8.08 -3.78
N GLN A 189 -3.86 -7.45 -2.80
CA GLN A 189 -3.04 -6.27 -3.04
C GLN A 189 -1.56 -6.65 -2.95
N MET A 190 -0.77 -6.18 -3.89
CA MET A 190 0.68 -6.38 -3.96
C MET A 190 1.40 -5.02 -4.11
N GLY A 191 2.57 -4.89 -3.51
CA GLY A 191 3.43 -3.71 -3.65
C GLY A 191 4.79 -4.08 -4.24
N THR A 192 5.55 -4.87 -3.50
CA THR A 192 6.97 -5.16 -3.75
C THR A 192 7.26 -5.68 -5.17
N ILE A 193 6.44 -6.56 -5.71
CA ILE A 193 6.64 -7.11 -7.06
C ILE A 193 6.57 -6.01 -8.13
N PHE A 194 5.76 -5.00 -7.93
CA PHE A 194 5.62 -3.88 -8.85
C PHE A 194 6.82 -2.94 -8.87
N LEU A 195 7.66 -2.94 -7.80
CA LEU A 195 8.89 -2.15 -7.76
C LEU A 195 9.92 -2.59 -8.80
N ALA A 196 9.89 -3.87 -9.21
CA ALA A 196 10.80 -4.43 -10.19
C ALA A 196 10.35 -4.21 -11.65
N SER A 197 9.18 -3.59 -11.88
CA SER A 197 8.69 -3.33 -13.25
C SER A 197 9.46 -2.19 -13.92
N ASP A 198 9.48 -2.19 -15.25
CA ASP A 198 10.13 -1.15 -16.04
C ASP A 198 9.47 0.22 -15.84
N GLU A 199 8.15 0.24 -15.64
CA GLU A 199 7.36 1.45 -15.44
C GLU A 199 7.60 2.10 -14.07
N CYS A 200 8.14 1.37 -13.10
CA CYS A 200 8.45 1.93 -11.79
C CYS A 200 9.65 2.88 -11.86
N THR A 201 9.52 4.05 -11.24
CA THR A 201 10.52 5.13 -11.32
C THR A 201 11.67 5.01 -10.31
N VAL A 202 11.65 3.99 -9.42
CA VAL A 202 12.77 3.76 -8.50
C VAL A 202 14.04 3.41 -9.25
N SER A 203 15.20 3.65 -8.63
CA SER A 203 16.51 3.38 -9.22
C SER A 203 16.68 1.91 -9.61
N ASP A 204 17.52 1.65 -10.62
CA ASP A 204 17.88 0.28 -11.05
C ASP A 204 18.49 -0.54 -9.89
N ILE A 205 19.20 0.12 -8.98
CA ILE A 205 19.72 -0.51 -7.75
C ILE A 205 18.57 -1.07 -6.92
N TYR A 206 17.48 -0.31 -6.72
CA TYR A 206 16.35 -0.78 -5.96
C TYR A 206 15.67 -1.98 -6.65
N LYS A 207 15.43 -1.89 -7.96
CA LYS A 207 14.86 -2.99 -8.75
C LYS A 207 15.72 -4.24 -8.65
N GLN A 208 17.04 -4.11 -8.80
CA GLN A 208 17.96 -5.22 -8.71
C GLN A 208 17.98 -5.86 -7.32
N LEU A 209 17.92 -5.06 -6.25
CA LEU A 209 17.80 -5.58 -4.88
C LEU A 209 16.53 -6.42 -4.68
N ILE A 210 15.41 -6.07 -5.31
CA ILE A 210 14.18 -6.89 -5.27
C ILE A 210 14.41 -8.21 -6.02
N VAL A 211 14.97 -8.16 -7.22
CA VAL A 211 15.21 -9.34 -8.07
C VAL A 211 16.20 -10.31 -7.41
N ASP A 212 17.24 -9.81 -6.75
CA ASP A 212 18.28 -10.61 -6.09
C ASP A 212 17.87 -11.09 -4.70
N SER A 213 16.73 -10.63 -4.18
CA SER A 213 16.24 -10.99 -2.84
C SER A 213 15.96 -12.48 -2.72
N LYS A 214 16.39 -13.06 -1.60
CA LYS A 214 16.16 -14.47 -1.23
C LYS A 214 15.29 -14.53 0.03
N ASP A 215 15.02 -15.74 0.51
CA ASP A 215 14.04 -16.09 1.55
C ASP A 215 14.02 -15.14 2.77
N ASN A 216 15.17 -14.67 3.21
CA ASN A 216 15.29 -13.82 4.41
C ASN A 216 15.93 -12.46 4.12
N ALA A 217 15.69 -11.92 2.93
CA ALA A 217 16.29 -10.66 2.49
C ALA A 217 15.77 -9.44 3.26
N THR A 218 14.64 -9.54 3.94
CA THR A 218 14.02 -8.39 4.62
C THR A 218 14.17 -8.46 6.14
N VAL A 219 14.13 -7.30 6.78
CA VAL A 219 14.18 -7.10 8.23
C VAL A 219 13.18 -6.02 8.62
N LEU A 220 12.68 -6.08 9.85
CA LEU A 220 11.97 -4.95 10.46
C LEU A 220 12.98 -3.93 10.96
N SER A 221 12.74 -2.66 10.69
CA SER A 221 13.40 -1.52 11.32
C SER A 221 12.36 -0.61 11.96
N GLY A 222 12.80 0.39 12.71
CA GLY A 222 11.91 1.19 13.54
C GLY A 222 11.78 0.62 14.96
N ILE A 223 11.31 1.46 15.87
CA ILE A 223 11.24 1.17 17.31
C ILE A 223 10.18 0.09 17.57
N PRO A 224 10.52 -1.04 18.22
CA PRO A 224 9.57 -2.09 18.54
C PRO A 224 8.33 -1.59 19.29
N GLY A 225 7.15 -2.00 18.83
CA GLY A 225 5.86 -1.57 19.39
C GLY A 225 5.39 -0.16 19.00
N LYS A 226 6.15 0.54 18.16
CA LYS A 226 5.80 1.81 17.54
C LYS A 226 5.63 1.64 16.02
N LYS A 227 5.93 2.68 15.23
CA LYS A 227 5.92 2.60 13.78
C LYS A 227 7.13 1.79 13.29
N GLN A 228 6.89 0.55 12.92
CA GLN A 228 7.91 -0.29 12.29
C GLN A 228 7.69 -0.37 10.79
N VAL A 229 8.79 -0.54 10.06
CA VAL A 229 8.80 -0.73 8.60
C VAL A 229 9.56 -1.99 8.24
N ARG A 230 9.13 -2.69 7.21
CA ARG A 230 9.88 -3.80 6.64
C ARG A 230 10.67 -3.31 5.44
N CYS A 231 11.98 -3.54 5.49
CA CYS A 231 12.93 -3.15 4.45
C CYS A 231 13.84 -4.31 4.06
N ILE A 232 14.49 -4.22 2.90
CA ILE A 232 15.63 -5.07 2.53
C ILE A 232 16.77 -4.79 3.51
N LYS A 233 17.46 -5.84 3.94
CA LYS A 233 18.65 -5.75 4.78
C LYS A 233 19.77 -5.03 4.03
N ASN A 234 20.32 -4.01 4.67
CA ASN A 234 21.43 -3.23 4.13
C ASN A 234 22.14 -2.50 5.28
N PRO A 235 23.24 -1.79 5.02
CA PRO A 235 23.98 -1.06 6.07
C PRO A 235 23.11 -0.06 6.86
N PHE A 236 22.10 0.55 6.23
CA PHE A 236 21.16 1.42 6.93
C PHE A 236 20.36 0.66 8.01
N THR A 237 19.80 -0.51 7.69
CA THR A 237 19.03 -1.30 8.65
C THR A 237 19.90 -1.85 9.77
N ASP A 238 21.15 -2.24 9.47
CA ASP A 238 22.11 -2.70 10.47
C ASP A 238 22.50 -1.55 11.41
N GLY A 239 22.82 -0.38 10.87
CA GLY A 239 23.14 0.82 11.65
C GLY A 239 21.98 1.31 12.52
N PHE A 240 20.73 1.13 12.09
CA PHE A 240 19.55 1.40 12.94
C PHE A 240 19.58 0.53 14.19
N TRP A 241 19.78 -0.78 14.04
CA TRP A 241 19.78 -1.71 15.16
C TRP A 241 21.00 -1.56 16.07
N GLU A 242 22.16 -1.25 15.51
CA GLU A 242 23.36 -0.91 16.30
C GLU A 242 23.09 0.28 17.23
N LYS A 243 22.51 1.36 16.69
CA LYS A 243 22.15 2.55 17.50
C LYS A 243 21.08 2.21 18.56
N TYR A 244 20.05 1.47 18.18
CA TYR A 244 18.98 1.06 19.09
C TYR A 244 19.53 0.27 20.28
N TYR A 245 20.37 -0.75 20.04
CA TYR A 245 20.96 -1.56 21.10
C TYR A 245 22.06 -0.83 21.89
N ALA A 246 22.65 0.21 21.32
CA ALA A 246 23.56 1.10 22.05
C ALA A 246 22.82 2.10 22.97
N GLY A 247 21.46 2.10 22.96
CA GLY A 247 20.64 2.93 23.83
C GLY A 247 20.39 4.34 23.29
N ALA A 248 20.46 4.54 21.96
CA ALA A 248 20.10 5.81 21.34
C ALA A 248 18.66 6.20 21.69
N SER A 249 18.41 7.48 21.89
CA SER A 249 17.10 8.04 22.15
C SER A 249 16.17 7.88 20.93
N GLU A 250 14.87 8.01 21.17
CA GLU A 250 13.88 7.99 20.10
C GLU A 250 14.12 9.12 19.07
N GLU A 251 14.52 10.29 19.54
CA GLU A 251 14.85 11.44 18.69
C GLU A 251 16.02 11.11 17.76
N GLU A 252 17.13 10.59 18.30
CA GLU A 252 18.31 10.18 17.53
C GLU A 252 17.98 9.09 16.48
N LEU A 253 17.09 8.15 16.81
CA LEU A 253 16.65 7.12 15.88
C LEU A 253 15.76 7.68 14.78
N ASN A 254 14.86 8.62 15.10
CA ASN A 254 14.03 9.30 14.12
C ASN A 254 14.86 10.16 13.16
N ASP A 255 15.83 10.88 13.69
CA ASP A 255 16.78 11.68 12.88
C ASP A 255 17.58 10.79 11.94
N TYR A 256 18.05 9.64 12.41
CA TYR A 256 18.73 8.66 11.58
C TYR A 256 17.86 8.16 10.41
N CYS A 257 16.57 7.97 10.65
CA CYS A 257 15.61 7.51 9.63
C CYS A 257 15.16 8.62 8.67
N THR A 258 15.30 9.89 9.05
CA THR A 258 14.81 11.01 8.26
C THR A 258 15.42 11.03 6.85
N GLY A 259 14.56 11.08 5.81
CA GLY A 259 14.97 11.09 4.41
C GLY A 259 15.45 9.74 3.86
N SER A 260 15.46 8.66 4.65
CA SER A 260 15.97 7.35 4.21
C SER A 260 15.17 6.74 3.04
N ILE A 261 13.87 7.01 2.95
CA ILE A 261 13.03 6.55 1.82
C ILE A 261 13.48 7.22 0.52
N ALA A 262 13.66 8.54 0.53
CA ALA A 262 14.12 9.27 -0.65
C ALA A 262 15.54 8.83 -1.09
N ARG A 263 16.42 8.54 -0.13
CA ARG A 263 17.74 7.97 -0.43
C ARG A 263 17.64 6.59 -1.09
N ALA A 264 16.73 5.73 -0.62
CA ALA A 264 16.49 4.43 -1.25
C ALA A 264 15.97 4.56 -2.69
N HIS A 265 15.05 5.48 -2.96
CA HIS A 265 14.55 5.72 -4.32
C HIS A 265 15.69 6.11 -5.27
N ASN A 266 16.64 6.91 -4.81
CA ASN A 266 17.81 7.32 -5.57
C ASN A 266 18.93 6.25 -5.62
N GLY A 267 18.74 5.09 -4.99
CA GLY A 267 19.70 3.98 -5.02
C GLY A 267 20.85 4.10 -4.02
N ASP A 268 20.76 4.95 -3.01
CA ASP A 268 21.76 5.02 -1.94
C ASP A 268 21.66 3.79 -1.05
N TYR A 269 22.36 2.72 -1.43
CA TYR A 269 22.36 1.45 -0.72
C TYR A 269 22.85 1.56 0.72
N GLN A 270 23.74 2.51 1.01
CA GLN A 270 24.33 2.66 2.34
C GLN A 270 23.36 3.31 3.35
N ASN A 271 22.55 4.27 2.89
CA ASN A 271 21.77 5.13 3.79
C ASN A 271 20.26 5.07 3.49
N GLY A 272 19.84 4.29 2.52
CA GLY A 272 18.44 4.19 2.10
C GLY A 272 17.65 3.10 2.81
N ALA A 273 16.39 3.38 3.15
CA ALA A 273 15.41 2.40 3.62
C ALA A 273 14.64 1.79 2.44
N PHE A 274 15.12 0.68 1.91
CA PHE A 274 14.51 -0.01 0.77
C PHE A 274 13.30 -0.84 1.22
N SER A 275 12.12 -0.23 1.23
CA SER A 275 10.88 -0.87 1.66
C SER A 275 10.50 -2.05 0.78
N ALA A 276 10.40 -3.25 1.35
CA ALA A 276 10.02 -4.45 0.63
C ALA A 276 9.38 -5.47 1.55
N GLY A 277 8.35 -6.16 1.07
CA GLY A 277 7.71 -7.27 1.77
C GLY A 277 8.47 -8.59 1.65
N MET A 278 8.03 -9.56 2.43
CA MET A 278 8.48 -10.96 2.33
C MET A 278 7.79 -11.59 1.14
N ILE A 279 8.39 -11.50 -0.04
CA ILE A 279 7.89 -12.16 -1.24
C ILE A 279 8.83 -13.31 -1.60
N SER A 280 8.25 -14.42 -2.06
CA SER A 280 8.99 -15.51 -2.66
C SER A 280 8.95 -15.34 -4.17
N PRO A 281 10.09 -15.35 -4.85
CA PRO A 281 10.14 -15.28 -6.31
C PRO A 281 9.50 -16.49 -6.98
#